data_08d099604a2da2ca9cfdeacee0807c69
#
_entry.id   08d099604a2da2ca9cfdeacee0807c69
#
_cell.length_a   1.000
_cell.length_b   1.000
_cell.length_c   1.000
_cell.angle_alpha   90.00
_cell.angle_beta   90.00
_cell.angle_gamma   90.00
#
_symmetry.space_group_name_H-M   'P 1'
#
loop_
_entity.id
_entity.type
_entity.pdbx_description
1 polymer ?
#
loop_
_entity_poly.entity_id
_entity_poly.type
_entity_poly.pdbx_seq_one_letter_code
_entity_poly.pdbx_strand_id
1 'polypeptide(L)'
;MQIAWALAVGGVVLVLAPKQGWWWLALAIVTGIELLAAWGRRQIVSQLMIPVVMAACVVLVMTLVPRLASQISLALVYIVWRWWWSTGEAGRANLPNLLVLQTMISLAVFLMAVVWRVPSWFAELLMWGLSYTTVLTVMSTRREQSARLLAASWALIVTQLTWLLQIWLFTYTVQGGYVMIPQGVLVITAMGYCFGSIYMSARAGSLSRGRLMEFLAIGIVIIIMVVSGTSWKGAI
;
A
#
# COMPACT_ATOMS: atom_id res chain seq x y z
N MET A 1 -13.85 -19.85 10.27
CA MET A 1 -13.48 -18.81 11.25
C MET A 1 -12.80 -17.59 10.61
N GLN A 2 -11.86 -17.75 9.70
CA GLN A 2 -11.11 -16.63 9.06
C GLN A 2 -11.97 -15.75 8.15
N ILE A 3 -12.90 -16.34 7.38
CA ILE A 3 -13.82 -15.60 6.51
C ILE A 3 -14.79 -14.76 7.35
N ALA A 4 -15.36 -15.34 8.42
CA ALA A 4 -16.24 -14.61 9.31
C ALA A 4 -15.53 -13.40 9.95
N TRP A 5 -14.24 -13.54 10.24
CA TRP A 5 -13.41 -12.47 10.77
C TRP A 5 -13.17 -11.35 9.76
N ALA A 6 -12.82 -11.72 8.52
CA ALA A 6 -12.65 -10.75 7.44
C ALA A 6 -13.95 -10.00 7.13
N LEU A 7 -15.09 -10.70 7.16
CA LEU A 7 -16.41 -10.09 7.00
C LEU A 7 -16.77 -9.16 8.16
N ALA A 8 -16.44 -9.52 9.40
CA ALA A 8 -16.68 -8.67 10.57
C ALA A 8 -15.89 -7.36 10.47
N VAL A 9 -14.58 -7.44 10.14
CA VAL A 9 -13.74 -6.26 9.94
C VAL A 9 -14.24 -5.41 8.78
N GLY A 10 -14.54 -6.02 7.63
CA GLY A 10 -15.08 -5.33 6.46
C GLY A 10 -16.42 -4.65 6.76
N GLY A 11 -17.30 -5.29 7.52
CA GLY A 11 -18.58 -4.74 7.95
C GLY A 11 -18.42 -3.53 8.88
N VAL A 12 -17.53 -3.61 9.87
CA VAL A 12 -17.20 -2.48 10.76
C VAL A 12 -16.66 -1.29 9.96
N VAL A 13 -15.76 -1.55 9.02
CA VAL A 13 -15.18 -0.51 8.17
C VAL A 13 -16.26 0.15 7.31
N LEU A 14 -17.14 -0.63 6.68
CA LEU A 14 -18.23 -0.11 5.84
C LEU A 14 -19.22 0.76 6.61
N VAL A 15 -19.52 0.42 7.86
CA VAL A 15 -20.53 1.13 8.66
C VAL A 15 -19.96 2.38 9.31
N LEU A 16 -18.72 2.35 9.78
CA LEU A 16 -18.16 3.41 10.61
C LEU A 16 -17.26 4.38 9.82
N ALA A 17 -16.47 3.90 8.87
CA ALA A 17 -15.54 4.75 8.15
C ALA A 17 -16.20 5.90 7.36
N PRO A 18 -17.38 5.73 6.72
CA PRO A 18 -18.02 6.80 5.96
C PRO A 18 -18.58 7.94 6.82
N LYS A 19 -18.78 7.71 8.13
CA LYS A 19 -19.36 8.72 9.02
C LYS A 19 -18.28 9.71 9.43
N GLN A 20 -18.46 10.97 9.07
CA GLN A 20 -17.55 12.06 9.46
C GLN A 20 -17.34 12.08 10.98
N GLY A 21 -16.07 12.03 11.39
CA GLY A 21 -15.69 12.03 12.80
C GLY A 21 -15.60 10.66 13.48
N TRP A 22 -16.05 9.57 12.84
CA TRP A 22 -16.02 8.22 13.44
C TRP A 22 -14.91 7.32 12.88
N TRP A 23 -14.09 7.85 11.96
CA TRP A 23 -12.98 7.11 11.35
C TRP A 23 -11.97 6.60 12.38
N TRP A 24 -11.69 7.37 13.43
CA TRP A 24 -10.80 6.95 14.51
C TRP A 24 -11.37 5.76 15.30
N LEU A 25 -12.71 5.72 15.49
CA LEU A 25 -13.38 4.59 16.12
C LEU A 25 -13.31 3.34 15.24
N ALA A 26 -13.54 3.49 13.94
CA ALA A 26 -13.36 2.41 12.97
C ALA A 26 -11.93 1.87 13.01
N LEU A 27 -10.94 2.76 13.03
CA LEU A 27 -9.52 2.42 13.15
C LEU A 27 -9.22 1.67 14.46
N ALA A 28 -9.71 2.18 15.59
CA ALA A 28 -9.52 1.57 16.90
C ALA A 28 -10.15 0.17 16.98
N ILE A 29 -11.39 0.03 16.50
CA ILE A 29 -12.11 -1.27 16.49
C ILE A 29 -11.39 -2.27 15.58
N VAL A 30 -11.05 -1.87 14.35
CA VAL A 30 -10.37 -2.76 13.40
C VAL A 30 -9.00 -3.18 13.91
N THR A 31 -8.23 -2.24 14.46
CA THR A 31 -6.93 -2.54 15.07
C THR A 31 -7.10 -3.48 16.29
N GLY A 32 -8.07 -3.21 17.14
CA GLY A 32 -8.40 -4.07 18.29
C GLY A 32 -8.80 -5.48 17.87
N ILE A 33 -9.63 -5.60 16.85
CA ILE A 33 -10.04 -6.88 16.27
C ILE A 33 -8.81 -7.64 15.73
N GLU A 34 -7.94 -7.01 14.96
CA GLU A 34 -6.73 -7.66 14.43
C GLU A 34 -5.76 -8.08 15.55
N LEU A 35 -5.60 -7.25 16.60
CA LEU A 35 -4.79 -7.59 17.76
C LEU A 35 -5.34 -8.78 18.53
N LEU A 36 -6.67 -8.84 18.76
CA LEU A 36 -7.32 -9.97 19.41
C LEU A 36 -7.19 -11.27 18.57
N ALA A 37 -7.36 -11.17 17.25
CA ALA A 37 -7.16 -12.30 16.35
C ALA A 37 -5.75 -12.89 16.44
N ALA A 38 -4.80 -12.05 16.65
CA ALA A 38 -3.41 -12.42 16.74
C ALA A 38 -3.03 -12.99 18.11
N TRP A 39 -3.53 -12.39 19.16
CA TRP A 39 -3.37 -12.92 20.51
C TRP A 39 -3.80 -14.38 20.57
N GLY A 40 -5.00 -14.68 20.02
CA GLY A 40 -5.52 -16.05 19.96
C GLY A 40 -4.67 -17.03 19.15
N ARG A 41 -3.82 -16.56 18.24
CA ARG A 41 -2.97 -17.39 17.38
C ARG A 41 -1.51 -17.47 17.83
N ARG A 42 -1.11 -16.80 18.90
CA ARG A 42 0.29 -16.65 19.33
C ARG A 42 1.22 -16.24 18.19
N GLN A 43 0.71 -15.41 17.28
CA GLN A 43 1.50 -14.95 16.13
C GLN A 43 2.57 -13.96 16.58
N ILE A 44 3.73 -14.05 15.94
CA ILE A 44 4.83 -13.10 16.16
C ILE A 44 4.35 -11.69 15.77
N VAL A 45 4.66 -10.70 16.57
CA VAL A 45 4.27 -9.28 16.39
C VAL A 45 4.49 -8.78 14.95
N SER A 46 5.56 -9.22 14.30
CA SER A 46 5.87 -8.88 12.91
C SER A 46 4.81 -9.35 11.91
N GLN A 47 4.15 -10.48 12.14
CA GLN A 47 3.11 -11.01 11.25
C GLN A 47 1.78 -10.28 11.40
N LEU A 48 1.61 -9.58 12.53
CA LEU A 48 0.45 -8.77 12.84
C LEU A 48 0.48 -7.39 12.21
N MET A 49 1.67 -6.82 12.10
CA MET A 49 1.81 -5.44 11.62
C MET A 49 1.22 -5.26 10.22
N ILE A 50 1.37 -6.25 9.33
CA ILE A 50 0.88 -6.12 7.96
C ILE A 50 -0.66 -6.04 7.87
N PRO A 51 -1.46 -6.95 8.47
CA PRO A 51 -2.91 -6.82 8.49
C PRO A 51 -3.40 -5.52 9.13
N VAL A 52 -2.75 -5.08 10.22
CA VAL A 52 -3.09 -3.82 10.90
C VAL A 52 -2.82 -2.63 9.99
N VAL A 53 -1.65 -2.56 9.35
CA VAL A 53 -1.31 -1.50 8.40
C VAL A 53 -2.29 -1.47 7.24
N MET A 54 -2.60 -2.63 6.65
CA MET A 54 -3.56 -2.72 5.55
C MET A 54 -4.95 -2.24 5.97
N ALA A 55 -5.43 -2.69 7.12
CA ALA A 55 -6.72 -2.26 7.65
C ALA A 55 -6.76 -0.74 7.91
N ALA A 56 -5.71 -0.18 8.50
CA ALA A 56 -5.58 1.26 8.70
C ALA A 56 -5.61 2.03 7.38
N CYS A 57 -4.85 1.59 6.37
CA CYS A 57 -4.85 2.20 5.04
C CYS A 57 -6.24 2.15 4.39
N VAL A 58 -6.94 1.02 4.47
CA VAL A 58 -8.29 0.87 3.91
C VAL A 58 -9.28 1.80 4.60
N VAL A 59 -9.25 1.89 5.94
CA VAL A 59 -10.09 2.83 6.69
C VAL A 59 -9.83 4.26 6.23
N LEU A 60 -8.56 4.67 6.18
CA LEU A 60 -8.17 6.01 5.73
C LEU A 60 -8.66 6.30 4.31
N VAL A 61 -8.41 5.39 3.37
CA VAL A 61 -8.86 5.57 1.98
C VAL A 61 -10.38 5.66 1.89
N MET A 62 -11.13 4.86 2.65
CA MET A 62 -12.59 4.92 2.68
C MET A 62 -13.13 6.24 3.19
N THR A 63 -12.48 6.87 4.18
CA THR A 63 -12.89 8.20 4.67
C THR A 63 -12.67 9.30 3.64
N LEU A 64 -11.72 9.10 2.73
CA LEU A 64 -11.32 10.07 1.71
C LEU A 64 -12.09 9.90 0.39
N VAL A 65 -12.78 8.77 0.22
CA VAL A 65 -13.56 8.46 -0.99
C VAL A 65 -15.05 8.66 -0.70
N PRO A 66 -15.73 9.62 -1.36
CA PRO A 66 -17.09 10.02 -0.98
C PRO A 66 -18.19 9.06 -1.43
N ARG A 67 -17.92 8.17 -2.41
CA ARG A 67 -18.94 7.27 -2.97
C ARG A 67 -19.04 5.94 -2.26
N LEU A 68 -20.27 5.58 -1.89
CA LEU A 68 -20.59 4.29 -1.27
C LEU A 68 -20.13 3.09 -2.13
N ALA A 69 -20.33 3.15 -3.46
CA ALA A 69 -19.91 2.09 -4.36
C ALA A 69 -18.39 1.84 -4.31
N SER A 70 -17.58 2.91 -4.26
CA SER A 70 -16.12 2.79 -4.14
C SER A 70 -15.71 2.28 -2.77
N GLN A 71 -16.41 2.66 -1.71
CA GLN A 71 -16.19 2.15 -0.36
C GLN A 71 -16.51 0.65 -0.26
N ILE A 72 -17.61 0.20 -0.86
CA ILE A 72 -17.97 -1.22 -0.95
C ILE A 72 -16.87 -1.98 -1.72
N SER A 73 -16.42 -1.44 -2.85
CA SER A 73 -15.35 -2.07 -3.64
C SER A 73 -14.06 -2.22 -2.84
N LEU A 74 -13.65 -1.19 -2.10
CA LEU A 74 -12.47 -1.23 -1.22
C LEU A 74 -12.63 -2.26 -0.09
N ALA A 75 -13.81 -2.34 0.51
CA ALA A 75 -14.09 -3.36 1.53
C ALA A 75 -14.00 -4.77 0.96
N LEU A 76 -14.55 -5.01 -0.23
CA LEU A 76 -14.46 -6.30 -0.91
C LEU A 76 -13.00 -6.66 -1.23
N VAL A 77 -12.22 -5.72 -1.76
CA VAL A 77 -10.78 -5.90 -2.01
C VAL A 77 -10.06 -6.27 -0.70
N TYR A 78 -10.36 -5.57 0.39
CA TYR A 78 -9.77 -5.89 1.70
C TYR A 78 -10.15 -7.30 2.18
N ILE A 79 -11.43 -7.69 2.08
CA ILE A 79 -11.92 -9.01 2.50
C ILE A 79 -11.22 -10.12 1.69
N VAL A 80 -11.15 -9.98 0.36
CA VAL A 80 -10.50 -10.95 -0.52
C VAL A 80 -9.00 -11.03 -0.21
N TRP A 81 -8.33 -9.88 -0.07
CA TRP A 81 -6.93 -9.83 0.29
C TRP A 81 -6.67 -10.46 1.66
N ARG A 82 -7.50 -10.17 2.64
CA ARG A 82 -7.39 -10.71 4.01
C ARG A 82 -7.60 -12.20 4.05
N TRP A 83 -8.54 -12.70 3.27
CA TRP A 83 -8.75 -14.14 3.10
C TRP A 83 -7.52 -14.80 2.48
N TRP A 84 -7.02 -14.25 1.39
CA TRP A 84 -5.82 -14.76 0.72
C TRP A 84 -4.60 -14.72 1.64
N TRP A 85 -4.38 -13.62 2.36
CA TRP A 85 -3.32 -13.52 3.37
C TRP A 85 -3.39 -14.62 4.43
N SER A 86 -4.58 -15.07 4.80
CA SER A 86 -4.81 -16.04 5.85
C SER A 86 -4.62 -17.50 5.41
N THR A 87 -4.64 -17.81 4.11
CA THR A 87 -4.68 -19.18 3.58
C THR A 87 -3.33 -19.89 3.50
N GLY A 88 -2.20 -19.25 3.80
CA GLY A 88 -0.93 -19.97 3.83
C GLY A 88 0.32 -19.13 4.10
N GLU A 89 1.41 -19.81 4.54
CA GLU A 89 2.72 -19.19 4.73
C GLU A 89 3.32 -18.70 3.39
N ALA A 90 3.09 -19.44 2.31
CA ALA A 90 3.51 -19.06 0.96
C ALA A 90 2.84 -17.77 0.47
N GLY A 91 1.58 -17.48 0.90
CA GLY A 91 0.88 -16.26 0.56
C GLY A 91 1.46 -15.00 1.22
N ARG A 92 1.98 -15.14 2.45
CA ARG A 92 2.45 -13.99 3.25
C ARG A 92 3.72 -13.32 2.71
N ALA A 93 4.58 -14.08 2.08
CA ALA A 93 5.86 -13.59 1.57
C ALA A 93 5.89 -13.39 0.04
N ASN A 94 4.73 -13.39 -0.62
CA ASN A 94 4.65 -13.25 -2.07
C ASN A 94 4.73 -11.79 -2.51
N LEU A 95 5.37 -11.57 -3.66
CA LEU A 95 5.48 -10.25 -4.29
C LEU A 95 4.12 -9.57 -4.52
N PRO A 96 3.06 -10.26 -5.02
CA PRO A 96 1.75 -9.64 -5.19
C PRO A 96 1.18 -9.03 -3.91
N ASN A 97 1.30 -9.72 -2.78
CA ASN A 97 0.83 -9.20 -1.49
C ASN A 97 1.59 -7.95 -1.05
N LEU A 98 2.90 -7.94 -1.25
CA LEU A 98 3.74 -6.77 -0.98
C LEU A 98 3.31 -5.58 -1.84
N LEU A 99 3.04 -5.82 -3.13
CA LEU A 99 2.61 -4.79 -4.06
C LEU A 99 1.24 -4.22 -3.69
N VAL A 100 0.26 -5.07 -3.39
CA VAL A 100 -1.07 -4.61 -2.96
C VAL A 100 -0.95 -3.74 -1.70
N LEU A 101 -0.16 -4.18 -0.73
CA LEU A 101 0.03 -3.42 0.50
C LEU A 101 0.75 -2.09 0.24
N GLN A 102 1.82 -2.09 -0.56
CA GLN A 102 2.55 -0.88 -0.94
C GLN A 102 1.66 0.10 -1.71
N THR A 103 0.81 -0.41 -2.60
CA THR A 103 -0.18 0.40 -3.33
C THR A 103 -1.17 1.06 -2.37
N MET A 104 -1.68 0.32 -1.40
CA MET A 104 -2.63 0.85 -0.42
C MET A 104 -1.98 1.87 0.53
N ILE A 105 -0.74 1.64 0.97
CA ILE A 105 0.03 2.61 1.75
C ILE A 105 0.21 3.90 0.93
N SER A 106 0.66 3.79 -0.30
CA SER A 106 0.89 4.94 -1.18
C SER A 106 -0.42 5.71 -1.42
N LEU A 107 -1.52 4.98 -1.69
CA LEU A 107 -2.83 5.58 -1.90
C LEU A 107 -3.29 6.34 -0.65
N ALA A 108 -3.18 5.75 0.53
CA ALA A 108 -3.56 6.39 1.78
C ALA A 108 -2.74 7.66 2.03
N VAL A 109 -1.42 7.59 1.91
CA VAL A 109 -0.51 8.72 2.17
C VAL A 109 -0.71 9.86 1.18
N PHE A 110 -0.80 9.56 -0.13
CA PHE A 110 -1.04 10.60 -1.13
C PHE A 110 -2.44 11.22 -1.03
N LEU A 111 -3.47 10.44 -0.76
CA LEU A 111 -4.82 10.99 -0.53
C LEU A 111 -4.86 11.87 0.73
N MET A 112 -4.17 11.50 1.80
CA MET A 112 -4.03 12.37 2.98
C MET A 112 -3.34 13.69 2.61
N ALA A 113 -2.29 13.65 1.79
CA ALA A 113 -1.60 14.85 1.32
C ALA A 113 -2.52 15.75 0.48
N VAL A 114 -3.33 15.16 -0.41
CA VAL A 114 -4.26 15.90 -1.30
C VAL A 114 -5.46 16.45 -0.55
N VAL A 115 -6.16 15.61 0.21
CA VAL A 115 -7.47 15.94 0.79
C VAL A 115 -7.33 16.65 2.13
N TRP A 116 -6.45 16.16 2.99
CA TRP A 116 -6.24 16.74 4.33
C TRP A 116 -5.11 17.76 4.36
N ARG A 117 -4.38 17.94 3.24
CA ARG A 117 -3.26 18.89 3.14
C ARG A 117 -2.26 18.72 4.27
N VAL A 118 -1.99 17.48 4.67
CA VAL A 118 -1.00 17.20 5.70
C VAL A 118 0.38 17.71 5.27
N PRO A 119 1.22 18.18 6.20
CA PRO A 119 2.57 18.64 5.86
C PRO A 119 3.38 17.54 5.17
N SER A 120 4.21 17.90 4.18
CA SER A 120 5.01 16.95 3.40
C SER A 120 5.88 16.05 4.28
N TRP A 121 6.55 16.62 5.27
CA TRP A 121 7.38 15.86 6.21
C TRP A 121 6.62 14.75 6.94
N PHE A 122 5.33 14.97 7.26
CA PHE A 122 4.50 13.97 7.93
C PHE A 122 4.14 12.82 6.97
N ALA A 123 3.77 13.15 5.73
CA ALA A 123 3.50 12.15 4.70
C ALA A 123 4.75 11.30 4.38
N GLU A 124 5.92 11.95 4.33
CA GLU A 124 7.22 11.30 4.13
C GLU A 124 7.57 10.36 5.29
N LEU A 125 7.38 10.80 6.53
CA LEU A 125 7.61 9.99 7.74
C LEU A 125 6.71 8.75 7.76
N LEU A 126 5.42 8.92 7.43
CA LEU A 126 4.47 7.81 7.33
C LEU A 126 4.88 6.84 6.22
N MET A 127 5.23 7.36 5.04
CA MET A 127 5.66 6.53 3.92
C MET A 127 6.91 5.72 4.27
N TRP A 128 7.90 6.38 4.89
CA TRP A 128 9.12 5.72 5.34
C TRP A 128 8.82 4.60 6.35
N GLY A 129 8.10 4.92 7.42
CA GLY A 129 7.81 3.97 8.50
C GLY A 129 6.98 2.77 8.03
N LEU A 130 5.92 3.03 7.25
CA LEU A 130 5.04 1.97 6.75
C LEU A 130 5.73 1.09 5.70
N SER A 131 6.50 1.68 4.78
CA SER A 131 7.26 0.92 3.78
C SER A 131 8.39 0.10 4.43
N TYR A 132 9.11 0.68 5.39
CA TYR A 132 10.15 -0.01 6.14
C TYR A 132 9.60 -1.25 6.87
N THR A 133 8.56 -1.06 7.67
CA THR A 133 7.96 -2.15 8.46
C THR A 133 7.39 -3.25 7.57
N THR A 134 6.77 -2.87 6.46
CA THR A 134 6.21 -3.81 5.49
C THR A 134 7.28 -4.68 4.86
N VAL A 135 8.33 -4.07 4.29
CA VAL A 135 9.42 -4.81 3.63
C VAL A 135 10.21 -5.61 4.64
N LEU A 136 10.49 -5.05 5.82
CA LEU A 136 11.19 -5.77 6.89
C LEU A 136 10.44 -7.04 7.28
N THR A 137 9.12 -6.97 7.44
CA THR A 137 8.29 -8.12 7.80
C THR A 137 8.34 -9.21 6.72
N VAL A 138 8.21 -8.83 5.46
CA VAL A 138 8.26 -9.79 4.34
C VAL A 138 9.64 -10.41 4.22
N MET A 139 10.70 -9.62 4.29
CA MET A 139 12.08 -10.11 4.17
C MET A 139 12.50 -10.96 5.38
N SER A 140 12.08 -10.63 6.59
CA SER A 140 12.32 -11.43 7.78
C SER A 140 11.59 -12.78 7.73
N THR A 141 10.36 -12.81 7.20
CA THR A 141 9.61 -14.06 6.97
C THR A 141 10.34 -14.98 5.99
N ARG A 142 11.05 -14.40 5.02
CA ARG A 142 11.91 -15.13 4.07
C ARG A 142 13.29 -15.52 4.63
N ARG A 143 13.57 -15.17 5.89
CA ARG A 143 14.87 -15.38 6.54
C ARG A 143 16.03 -14.74 5.77
N GLU A 144 15.80 -13.56 5.20
CA GLU A 144 16.82 -12.82 4.48
C GLU A 144 17.83 -12.24 5.45
N GLN A 145 19.14 -12.52 5.25
CA GLN A 145 20.20 -12.02 6.13
C GLN A 145 20.31 -10.50 6.14
N SER A 146 20.06 -9.86 5.00
CA SER A 146 20.11 -8.41 4.82
C SER A 146 18.74 -7.73 4.89
N ALA A 147 17.74 -8.37 5.53
CA ALA A 147 16.36 -7.86 5.57
C ALA A 147 16.25 -6.40 6.04
N ARG A 148 17.02 -6.00 7.06
CA ARG A 148 17.02 -4.62 7.59
C ARG A 148 17.57 -3.63 6.57
N LEU A 149 18.67 -3.97 5.90
CA LEU A 149 19.30 -3.11 4.90
C LEU A 149 18.37 -2.93 3.69
N LEU A 150 17.80 -4.03 3.18
CA LEU A 150 16.86 -3.99 2.05
C LEU A 150 15.61 -3.16 2.39
N ALA A 151 15.07 -3.34 3.59
CA ALA A 151 13.93 -2.57 4.06
C ALA A 151 14.25 -1.07 4.18
N ALA A 152 15.41 -0.73 4.75
CA ALA A 152 15.86 0.66 4.88
C ALA A 152 16.09 1.32 3.51
N SER A 153 16.77 0.63 2.60
CA SER A 153 17.03 1.13 1.25
C SER A 153 15.72 1.35 0.48
N TRP A 154 14.80 0.40 0.53
CA TRP A 154 13.49 0.54 -0.11
C TRP A 154 12.69 1.70 0.48
N ALA A 155 12.59 1.77 1.81
CA ALA A 155 11.88 2.85 2.48
C ALA A 155 12.45 4.23 2.12
N LEU A 156 13.77 4.35 2.05
CA LEU A 156 14.45 5.60 1.66
C LEU A 156 14.12 5.99 0.22
N ILE A 157 14.19 5.05 -0.72
CA ILE A 157 13.83 5.29 -2.13
C ILE A 157 12.38 5.76 -2.25
N VAL A 158 11.44 5.04 -1.61
CA VAL A 158 10.01 5.37 -1.69
C VAL A 158 9.72 6.72 -1.03
N THR A 159 10.41 7.06 0.06
CA THR A 159 10.25 8.37 0.73
C THR A 159 10.75 9.52 -0.15
N GLN A 160 11.93 9.37 -0.78
CA GLN A 160 12.45 10.37 -1.72
C GLN A 160 11.54 10.56 -2.92
N LEU A 161 11.00 9.45 -3.46
CA LEU A 161 10.00 9.52 -4.52
C LEU A 161 8.71 10.20 -4.06
N THR A 162 8.25 9.93 -2.83
CA THR A 162 7.07 10.58 -2.26
C THR A 162 7.27 12.08 -2.16
N TRP A 163 8.43 12.53 -1.67
CA TRP A 163 8.79 13.94 -1.63
C TRP A 163 8.77 14.57 -3.02
N LEU A 164 9.46 13.97 -3.98
CA LEU A 164 9.52 14.45 -5.36
C LEU A 164 8.13 14.51 -6.01
N LEU A 165 7.32 13.47 -5.84
CA LEU A 165 5.99 13.37 -6.44
C LEU A 165 4.96 14.27 -5.75
N GLN A 166 5.19 14.72 -4.52
CA GLN A 166 4.36 15.73 -3.87
C GLN A 166 4.57 17.13 -4.45
N ILE A 167 5.77 17.45 -4.94
CA ILE A 167 6.03 18.71 -5.64
C ILE A 167 5.22 18.78 -6.94
N TRP A 168 5.04 17.65 -7.60
CA TRP A 168 4.28 17.51 -8.85
C TRP A 168 3.05 16.62 -8.64
N LEU A 169 2.21 17.00 -7.70
CA LEU A 169 1.08 16.16 -7.30
C LEU A 169 -0.06 16.24 -8.34
N PHE A 170 -0.03 15.32 -9.29
CA PHE A 170 -1.12 15.13 -10.24
C PHE A 170 -2.05 14.02 -9.77
N THR A 171 -3.35 14.28 -9.89
CA THR A 171 -4.38 13.31 -9.60
C THR A 171 -5.17 13.00 -10.87
N TYR A 172 -5.29 11.74 -11.19
CA TYR A 172 -6.21 11.29 -12.24
C TYR A 172 -7.60 11.16 -11.67
N THR A 173 -8.57 11.78 -12.31
CA THR A 173 -9.96 11.64 -11.96
C THR A 173 -10.61 10.62 -12.88
N VAL A 174 -11.15 9.55 -12.28
CA VAL A 174 -11.84 8.47 -13.00
C VAL A 174 -13.35 8.61 -12.74
N GLN A 175 -14.17 8.21 -13.72
CA GLN A 175 -15.63 8.20 -13.60
C GLN A 175 -16.24 9.57 -13.26
N GLY A 176 -15.87 10.62 -13.99
CA GLY A 176 -16.47 11.95 -13.82
C GLY A 176 -16.08 12.67 -12.53
N GLY A 177 -14.89 12.41 -12.00
CA GLY A 177 -14.35 13.14 -10.84
C GLY A 177 -14.53 12.46 -9.48
N TYR A 178 -15.09 11.25 -9.45
CA TYR A 178 -15.43 10.59 -8.18
C TYR A 178 -14.33 9.76 -7.55
N VAL A 179 -13.36 9.32 -8.34
CA VAL A 179 -12.20 8.57 -7.86
C VAL A 179 -10.95 9.34 -8.26
N MET A 180 -10.22 9.81 -7.27
CA MET A 180 -8.93 10.48 -7.45
C MET A 180 -7.81 9.46 -7.21
N ILE A 181 -7.02 9.19 -8.22
CA ILE A 181 -5.83 8.35 -8.12
C ILE A 181 -4.61 9.24 -8.25
N PRO A 182 -3.88 9.49 -7.17
CA PRO A 182 -2.63 10.25 -7.24
C PRO A 182 -1.61 9.51 -8.13
N GLN A 183 -0.97 10.23 -9.04
CA GLN A 183 0.04 9.69 -9.95
C GLN A 183 1.16 8.97 -9.21
N GLY A 184 1.54 9.48 -8.03
CA GLY A 184 2.56 8.87 -7.18
C GLY A 184 2.27 7.43 -6.79
N VAL A 185 0.99 7.05 -6.66
CA VAL A 185 0.60 5.66 -6.37
C VAL A 185 1.00 4.74 -7.50
N LEU A 186 0.75 5.14 -8.75
CA LEU A 186 1.08 4.33 -9.93
C LEU A 186 2.60 4.17 -10.06
N VAL A 187 3.35 5.26 -9.87
CA VAL A 187 4.82 5.26 -9.94
C VAL A 187 5.41 4.32 -8.89
N ILE A 188 5.03 4.49 -7.61
CA ILE A 188 5.58 3.68 -6.52
C ILE A 188 5.20 2.21 -6.68
N THR A 189 3.97 1.91 -7.08
CA THR A 189 3.52 0.53 -7.32
C THR A 189 4.32 -0.13 -8.44
N ALA A 190 4.50 0.56 -9.54
CA ALA A 190 5.23 0.04 -10.69
C ALA A 190 6.73 -0.13 -10.40
N MET A 191 7.34 0.81 -9.69
CA MET A 191 8.72 0.65 -9.20
C MET A 191 8.84 -0.52 -8.23
N GLY A 192 7.88 -0.68 -7.32
CA GLY A 192 7.79 -1.84 -6.42
C GLY A 192 7.74 -3.16 -7.19
N TYR A 193 6.93 -3.21 -8.25
CA TYR A 193 6.89 -4.37 -9.13
C TYR A 193 8.24 -4.65 -9.81
N CYS A 194 8.85 -3.65 -10.42
CA CYS A 194 10.14 -3.79 -11.10
C CYS A 194 11.24 -4.27 -10.14
N PHE A 195 11.45 -3.56 -9.04
CA PHE A 195 12.48 -3.92 -8.07
C PHE A 195 12.23 -5.27 -7.40
N GLY A 196 10.99 -5.53 -7.00
CA GLY A 196 10.61 -6.81 -6.40
C GLY A 196 10.81 -7.97 -7.37
N SER A 197 10.44 -7.81 -8.64
CA SER A 197 10.60 -8.84 -9.67
C SER A 197 12.07 -9.09 -10.01
N ILE A 198 12.89 -8.04 -10.13
CA ILE A 198 14.34 -8.15 -10.34
C ILE A 198 14.97 -8.89 -9.15
N TYR A 199 14.67 -8.47 -7.93
CA TYR A 199 15.20 -9.11 -6.71
C TYR A 199 14.84 -10.58 -6.64
N MET A 200 13.57 -10.93 -6.89
CA MET A 200 13.09 -12.32 -6.86
C MET A 200 13.74 -13.17 -7.94
N SER A 201 13.87 -12.63 -9.16
CA SER A 201 14.50 -13.33 -10.27
C SER A 201 16.00 -13.52 -10.05
N ALA A 202 16.69 -12.52 -9.50
CA ALA A 202 18.10 -12.60 -9.16
C ALA A 202 18.35 -13.68 -8.10
N ARG A 203 17.51 -13.70 -7.04
CA ARG A 203 17.64 -14.70 -5.97
C ARG A 203 17.32 -16.13 -6.44
N ALA A 204 16.39 -16.29 -7.37
CA ALA A 204 16.08 -17.57 -7.98
C ALA A 204 17.13 -18.03 -9.01
N GLY A 205 18.17 -17.23 -9.27
CA GLY A 205 19.15 -17.50 -10.33
C GLY A 205 18.55 -17.49 -11.74
N SER A 206 17.33 -16.96 -11.87
CA SER A 206 16.57 -16.96 -13.14
C SER A 206 16.56 -15.60 -13.82
N LEU A 207 17.42 -14.65 -13.38
CA LEU A 207 17.52 -13.34 -14.00
C LEU A 207 18.17 -13.45 -15.37
N SER A 208 17.37 -13.44 -16.42
CA SER A 208 17.84 -13.38 -17.79
C SER A 208 17.94 -11.94 -18.29
N ARG A 209 18.79 -11.73 -19.31
CA ARG A 209 18.93 -10.41 -19.96
C ARG A 209 17.58 -9.91 -20.52
N GLY A 210 16.74 -10.82 -21.03
CA GLY A 210 15.40 -10.48 -21.52
C GLY A 210 14.48 -9.94 -20.42
N ARG A 211 14.45 -10.59 -19.25
CA ARG A 211 13.67 -10.12 -18.10
C ARG A 211 14.15 -8.77 -17.57
N LEU A 212 15.47 -8.56 -17.53
CA LEU A 212 16.01 -7.27 -17.13
C LEU A 212 15.54 -6.16 -18.08
N MET A 213 15.56 -6.42 -19.39
CA MET A 213 15.08 -5.46 -20.39
C MET A 213 13.58 -5.22 -20.29
N GLU A 214 12.78 -6.23 -19.96
CA GLU A 214 11.34 -6.08 -19.71
C GLU A 214 11.08 -5.11 -18.54
N PHE A 215 11.76 -5.29 -17.42
CA PHE A 215 11.61 -4.40 -16.26
C PHE A 215 12.09 -2.98 -16.55
N LEU A 216 13.19 -2.83 -17.30
CA LEU A 216 13.65 -1.51 -17.74
C LEU A 216 12.64 -0.85 -18.70
N ALA A 217 12.05 -1.60 -19.61
CA ALA A 217 11.02 -1.08 -20.52
C ALA A 217 9.79 -0.60 -19.73
N ILE A 218 9.32 -1.37 -18.74
CA ILE A 218 8.22 -0.96 -17.85
C ILE A 218 8.60 0.33 -17.13
N GLY A 219 9.80 0.42 -16.56
CA GLY A 219 10.28 1.63 -15.89
C GLY A 219 10.29 2.85 -16.82
N ILE A 220 10.76 2.70 -18.05
CA ILE A 220 10.78 3.76 -19.07
C ILE A 220 9.36 4.19 -19.44
N VAL A 221 8.44 3.24 -19.66
CA VAL A 221 7.03 3.54 -19.96
C VAL A 221 6.40 4.34 -18.83
N ILE A 222 6.67 3.99 -17.58
CA ILE A 222 6.17 4.74 -16.42
C ILE A 222 6.72 6.16 -16.40
N ILE A 223 8.02 6.33 -16.62
CA ILE A 223 8.66 7.65 -16.68
C ILE A 223 8.01 8.49 -17.80
N ILE A 224 7.81 7.89 -18.98
CA ILE A 224 7.15 8.57 -20.11
C ILE A 224 5.72 8.95 -19.73
N MET A 225 4.94 8.05 -19.11
CA MET A 225 3.57 8.35 -18.66
C MET A 225 3.54 9.49 -17.63
N VAL A 226 4.49 9.49 -16.68
CA VAL A 226 4.63 10.56 -15.69
C VAL A 226 4.96 11.89 -16.36
N VAL A 227 5.94 11.91 -17.24
CA VAL A 227 6.40 13.13 -17.93
C VAL A 227 5.34 13.64 -18.92
N SER A 228 4.69 12.77 -19.68
CA SER A 228 3.65 13.17 -20.65
C SER A 228 2.33 13.55 -20.00
N GLY A 229 1.99 12.95 -18.87
CA GLY A 229 0.78 13.29 -18.10
C GLY A 229 0.90 14.61 -17.34
N THR A 230 2.11 15.13 -17.17
CA THR A 230 2.34 16.45 -16.59
C THR A 230 1.99 17.51 -17.63
N SER A 231 0.78 18.07 -17.56
CA SER A 231 0.53 19.33 -18.27
C SER A 231 1.43 20.39 -17.61
N TRP A 232 2.48 20.80 -18.30
CA TRP A 232 3.43 21.84 -17.89
C TRP A 232 2.78 23.25 -17.81
N LYS A 233 1.48 23.32 -17.68
CA LYS A 233 0.82 24.55 -17.33
C LYS A 233 1.15 24.83 -15.87
N GLY A 234 2.17 25.63 -15.69
CA GLY A 234 2.61 26.06 -14.38
C GLY A 234 1.42 26.49 -13.56
N ALA A 235 1.24 25.90 -12.40
CA ALA A 235 0.47 26.48 -11.34
C ALA A 235 1.24 27.76 -10.93
N ILE A 236 0.86 28.90 -11.52
CA ILE A 236 1.17 30.23 -11.03
C ILE A 236 0.22 30.52 -9.88
#